data_1987d0e284763ff16be556481a4a8cfc
#
_entry.id   1987d0e284763ff16be556481a4a8cfc
#
_cell.length_a   1.000
_cell.length_b   1.000
_cell.length_c   1.000
_cell.angle_alpha   90.00
_cell.angle_beta   90.00
_cell.angle_gamma   90.00
#
_symmetry.space_group_name_H-M   'P 1'
#
loop_
_entity.id
_entity.type
_entity.pdbx_description
1 polymer ?
#
loop_
_entity_poly.entity_id
_entity_poly.type
_entity_poly.pdbx_seq_one_letter_code
_entity_poly.pdbx_strand_id
1 'polypeptide(L)'
;MLFRSFAQRAEVFQSRRSDYTGGTLAVGGYDAVAYHTQRAAAPGKPEFRVSWKGAEWQFSTAANRDLFVGAPDRYAPQYGGYCAFAVAGGSTAAGDPRQFDVVNGKLYLNLSAGTQASWRRDQAGMIQRGDRNWPRLIGK
;
A
#
# COMPACT_ATOMS: atom_id res chain seq x y z
N MET A 1 -16.98 15.71 -17.66
CA MET A 1 -15.85 15.85 -17.13
C MET A 1 -15.84 15.60 -15.68
N LEU A 2 -16.66 16.13 -14.99
CA LEU A 2 -16.70 15.94 -13.56
C LEU A 2 -17.02 14.51 -13.16
N PHE A 3 -17.76 13.81 -13.98
CA PHE A 3 -18.26 12.48 -13.60
C PHE A 3 -17.19 11.41 -13.53
N ARG A 4 -16.08 11.60 -14.23
CA ARG A 4 -15.08 10.56 -14.16
C ARG A 4 -14.44 10.47 -12.78
N SER A 5 -14.49 11.51 -11.96
CA SER A 5 -13.92 11.43 -10.62
C SER A 5 -14.67 10.47 -9.72
N PHE A 6 -15.94 10.15 -9.99
CA PHE A 6 -16.68 9.17 -9.21
C PHE A 6 -16.18 7.76 -9.43
N ALA A 7 -15.62 7.46 -10.59
CA ALA A 7 -15.09 6.14 -10.89
C ALA A 7 -13.65 5.98 -10.45
N GLN A 8 -12.97 7.09 -10.19
CA GLN A 8 -11.56 7.04 -9.79
C GLN A 8 -11.41 6.68 -8.33
N ARG A 9 -10.37 5.92 -8.06
CA ARG A 9 -9.91 5.65 -6.69
C ARG A 9 -8.74 6.54 -6.36
N ALA A 10 -8.57 6.90 -5.09
CA ALA A 10 -7.38 7.60 -4.64
C ALA A 10 -6.15 6.75 -4.95
N GLU A 11 -5.06 7.39 -5.33
CA GLU A 11 -3.84 6.67 -5.69
C GLU A 11 -3.21 5.98 -4.48
N VAL A 12 -3.39 6.52 -3.28
CA VAL A 12 -2.89 5.91 -2.05
C VAL A 12 -4.08 5.61 -1.15
N PHE A 13 -4.21 4.33 -0.77
CA PHE A 13 -5.21 3.91 0.20
C PHE A 13 -4.76 4.32 1.58
N GLN A 14 -5.66 4.95 2.33
CA GLN A 14 -5.37 5.42 3.68
C GLN A 14 -6.36 4.84 4.66
N SER A 15 -5.87 4.46 5.83
CA SER A 15 -6.69 3.90 6.89
C SER A 15 -6.27 4.45 8.24
N ARG A 16 -7.15 4.28 9.24
CA ARG A 16 -6.87 4.73 10.60
C ARG A 16 -6.06 3.70 11.35
N ARG A 17 -5.26 4.18 12.28
CA ARG A 17 -4.56 3.35 13.24
C ARG A 17 -5.06 3.73 14.63
N SER A 18 -5.35 2.72 15.47
CA SER A 18 -6.01 2.94 16.75
C SER A 18 -5.22 3.81 17.74
N ASP A 19 -3.89 3.82 17.61
CA ASP A 19 -3.02 4.60 18.51
C ASP A 19 -2.65 5.96 17.93
N TYR A 20 -3.33 6.41 16.87
CA TYR A 20 -3.04 7.69 16.23
C TYR A 20 -4.33 8.47 15.98
N THR A 21 -4.41 9.68 16.47
CA THR A 21 -5.60 10.52 16.36
C THR A 21 -5.51 11.58 15.27
N GLY A 22 -4.38 11.63 14.53
CA GLY A 22 -4.15 12.66 13.52
C GLY A 22 -4.85 12.45 12.20
N GLY A 23 -5.58 11.35 12.04
CA GLY A 23 -6.31 11.06 10.80
C GLY A 23 -5.90 9.73 10.16
N THR A 24 -6.19 9.62 8.87
CA THR A 24 -5.84 8.41 8.11
C THR A 24 -4.40 8.46 7.63
N LEU A 25 -3.82 7.28 7.43
CA LEU A 25 -2.41 7.11 7.10
C LEU A 25 -2.24 6.14 5.94
N ALA A 26 -1.22 6.39 5.12
CA ALA A 26 -0.78 5.42 4.11
C ALA A 26 -0.28 4.16 4.83
N VAL A 27 -0.57 3.00 4.27
CA VAL A 27 -0.17 1.68 4.83
C VAL A 27 -0.62 1.55 6.29
N GLY A 28 -1.73 2.20 6.66
CA GLY A 28 -2.22 2.19 8.04
C GLY A 28 -1.20 2.66 9.06
N GLY A 29 -0.22 3.46 8.65
CA GLY A 29 0.82 3.97 9.53
C GLY A 29 1.96 2.98 9.80
N TYR A 30 2.02 1.89 9.06
CA TYR A 30 3.15 0.96 9.14
C TYR A 30 4.32 1.47 8.30
N ASP A 31 5.51 1.06 8.65
CA ASP A 31 6.76 1.49 8.03
C ASP A 31 6.95 0.77 6.69
N ALA A 32 6.77 1.51 5.57
CA ALA A 32 6.88 0.92 4.23
C ALA A 32 8.26 0.35 3.94
N VAL A 33 9.32 0.90 4.53
CA VAL A 33 10.68 0.43 4.32
C VAL A 33 10.94 -0.89 5.04
N ALA A 34 10.38 -1.06 6.24
CA ALA A 34 10.62 -2.23 7.06
C ALA A 34 10.20 -3.55 6.38
N TYR A 35 9.17 -3.53 5.57
CA TYR A 35 8.77 -4.72 4.80
C TYR A 35 9.90 -5.24 3.94
N HIS A 36 10.68 -4.33 3.35
CA HIS A 36 11.77 -4.68 2.44
C HIS A 36 13.04 -5.04 3.17
N THR A 37 13.38 -4.31 4.23
CA THR A 37 14.67 -4.46 4.92
C THR A 37 14.62 -5.45 6.08
N GLN A 38 13.46 -5.57 6.73
CA GLN A 38 13.30 -6.43 7.90
C GLN A 38 12.35 -7.60 7.67
N ARG A 39 11.65 -7.60 6.51
CA ARG A 39 10.64 -8.61 6.18
C ARG A 39 9.56 -8.71 7.27
N ALA A 40 9.15 -7.57 7.79
CA ALA A 40 8.21 -7.49 8.90
C ALA A 40 7.31 -6.27 8.76
N ALA A 41 6.07 -6.42 9.26
CA ALA A 41 5.14 -5.31 9.39
C ALA A 41 5.46 -4.58 10.70
N ALA A 42 6.10 -3.43 10.61
CA ALA A 42 6.52 -2.65 11.76
C ALA A 42 5.74 -1.35 11.84
N PRO A 43 5.03 -1.07 12.94
CA PRO A 43 4.34 0.21 13.10
C PRO A 43 5.32 1.39 13.03
N GLY A 44 4.91 2.44 12.32
CA GLY A 44 5.66 3.69 12.30
C GLY A 44 5.33 4.55 13.50
N LYS A 45 6.00 5.70 13.59
CA LYS A 45 5.82 6.66 14.67
C LYS A 45 5.54 8.05 14.08
N PRO A 46 4.67 8.85 14.71
CA PRO A 46 4.33 10.17 14.18
C PRO A 46 5.53 11.11 14.02
N GLU A 47 6.56 10.96 14.85
CA GLU A 47 7.74 11.81 14.75
C GLU A 47 8.58 11.53 13.51
N PHE A 48 8.42 10.37 12.89
CA PHE A 48 9.14 10.00 11.66
C PHE A 48 8.14 9.91 10.50
N ARG A 49 7.64 11.05 10.05
CA ARG A 49 6.61 11.10 9.02
C ARG A 49 7.04 11.93 7.83
N VAL A 50 6.42 11.63 6.69
CA VAL A 50 6.52 12.44 5.48
C VAL A 50 5.17 12.49 4.79
N SER A 51 4.94 13.54 4.01
CA SER A 51 3.80 13.63 3.10
C SER A 51 4.27 13.22 1.71
N TRP A 52 3.55 12.31 1.07
CA TRP A 52 3.86 11.89 -0.30
C TRP A 52 2.58 11.40 -0.96
N LYS A 53 2.33 11.86 -2.18
CA LYS A 53 1.14 11.54 -2.96
C LYS A 53 -0.16 11.74 -2.17
N GLY A 54 -0.24 12.86 -1.46
CA GLY A 54 -1.45 13.25 -0.75
C GLY A 54 -1.74 12.46 0.52
N ALA A 55 -0.78 11.71 1.04
CA ALA A 55 -0.97 10.89 2.23
C ALA A 55 0.19 11.11 3.21
N GLU A 56 -0.08 10.85 4.48
CA GLU A 56 0.97 10.82 5.51
C GLU A 56 1.48 9.39 5.65
N TRP A 57 2.81 9.25 5.60
CA TRP A 57 3.54 7.99 5.75
C TRP A 57 4.34 8.07 7.02
N GLN A 58 4.31 7.03 7.84
CA GLN A 58 5.06 6.99 9.10
C GLN A 58 6.08 5.87 9.10
N PHE A 59 7.20 6.11 9.75
CA PHE A 59 8.32 5.18 9.77
C PHE A 59 8.74 4.89 11.20
N SER A 60 9.35 3.74 11.42
CA SER A 60 9.76 3.31 12.76
C SER A 60 11.04 4.00 13.21
N THR A 61 11.85 4.51 12.25
CA THR A 61 13.11 5.19 12.54
C THR A 61 13.30 6.36 11.57
N ALA A 62 14.14 7.30 11.96
CA ALA A 62 14.54 8.40 11.07
C ALA A 62 15.28 7.86 9.83
N ALA A 63 16.10 6.83 10.00
CA ALA A 63 16.83 6.24 8.88
C ALA A 63 15.90 5.67 7.82
N ASN A 64 14.83 4.97 8.22
CA ASN A 64 13.86 4.43 7.28
C ASN A 64 13.08 5.55 6.59
N ARG A 65 12.70 6.59 7.33
CA ARG A 65 12.08 7.76 6.74
C ARG A 65 12.96 8.34 5.64
N ASP A 66 14.26 8.48 5.90
CA ASP A 66 15.18 9.08 4.94
C ASP A 66 15.37 8.19 3.71
N LEU A 67 15.40 6.87 3.89
CA LEU A 67 15.44 5.95 2.76
C LEU A 67 14.20 6.11 1.86
N PHE A 68 13.03 6.24 2.48
CA PHE A 68 11.80 6.43 1.72
C PHE A 68 11.83 7.74 0.93
N VAL A 69 12.24 8.82 1.58
CA VAL A 69 12.32 10.13 0.91
C VAL A 69 13.24 10.08 -0.30
N GLY A 70 14.33 9.34 -0.22
CA GLY A 70 15.30 9.20 -1.32
C GLY A 70 14.80 8.36 -2.48
N ALA A 71 13.86 7.44 -2.25
CA ALA A 71 13.38 6.52 -3.29
C ALA A 71 11.98 5.99 -2.94
N PRO A 72 10.95 6.87 -2.89
CA PRO A 72 9.64 6.45 -2.40
C PRO A 72 9.01 5.34 -3.25
N ASP A 73 9.17 5.38 -4.56
CA ASP A 73 8.58 4.34 -5.43
C ASP A 73 9.18 2.96 -5.18
N ARG A 74 10.39 2.90 -4.66
CA ARG A 74 11.04 1.64 -4.36
C ARG A 74 10.38 0.93 -3.17
N TYR A 75 9.89 1.71 -2.20
CA TYR A 75 9.40 1.17 -0.93
C TYR A 75 7.89 1.17 -0.80
N ALA A 76 7.21 2.07 -1.50
CA ALA A 76 5.76 2.17 -1.41
C ALA A 76 5.10 0.88 -1.92
N PRO A 77 3.93 0.51 -1.35
CA PRO A 77 3.23 -0.68 -1.83
C PRO A 77 2.70 -0.47 -3.23
N GLN A 78 2.63 -1.57 -3.97
CA GLN A 78 1.96 -1.58 -5.27
C GLN A 78 0.48 -1.28 -5.07
N TYR A 79 -0.13 -0.67 -6.08
CA TYR A 79 -1.57 -0.34 -6.06
C TYR A 79 -1.95 0.56 -4.88
N GLY A 80 -1.04 1.45 -4.49
CA GLY A 80 -1.28 2.39 -3.40
C GLY A 80 -1.57 1.75 -2.06
N GLY A 81 -1.33 0.45 -1.90
CA GLY A 81 -1.65 -0.27 -0.68
C GLY A 81 -3.06 -0.83 -0.64
N TYR A 82 -3.81 -0.75 -1.75
CA TYR A 82 -5.07 -1.47 -1.87
C TYR A 82 -4.81 -2.97 -1.94
N CYS A 83 -5.84 -3.75 -1.62
CA CYS A 83 -5.78 -5.21 -1.69
C CYS A 83 -5.42 -5.68 -3.10
N ALA A 84 -4.30 -6.38 -3.24
CA ALA A 84 -3.81 -6.83 -4.54
C ALA A 84 -4.78 -7.81 -5.22
N PHE A 85 -5.45 -8.66 -4.44
CA PHE A 85 -6.45 -9.59 -4.96
C PHE A 85 -7.62 -8.84 -5.60
N ALA A 86 -8.10 -7.77 -4.93
CA ALA A 86 -9.20 -6.97 -5.44
C ALA A 86 -8.80 -6.25 -6.72
N VAL A 87 -7.59 -5.68 -6.76
CA VAL A 87 -7.11 -4.96 -7.95
C VAL A 87 -6.97 -5.92 -9.14
N ALA A 88 -6.50 -7.13 -8.91
CA ALA A 88 -6.46 -8.16 -9.96
C ALA A 88 -7.85 -8.46 -10.50
N GLY A 89 -8.88 -8.32 -9.70
CA GLY A 89 -10.27 -8.50 -10.12
C GLY A 89 -10.92 -7.25 -10.70
N GLY A 90 -10.19 -6.14 -10.80
CA GLY A 90 -10.72 -4.90 -11.37
C GLY A 90 -11.44 -4.01 -10.38
N SER A 91 -11.21 -4.19 -9.09
CA SER A 91 -11.88 -3.46 -8.02
C SER A 91 -10.85 -2.99 -6.99
N THR A 92 -11.31 -2.35 -5.93
CA THR A 92 -10.46 -1.97 -4.80
C THR A 92 -11.06 -2.45 -3.49
N ALA A 93 -10.19 -2.76 -2.54
CA ALA A 93 -10.57 -3.08 -1.18
C ALA A 93 -9.40 -2.68 -0.29
N ALA A 94 -9.64 -2.59 1.01
CA ALA A 94 -8.61 -2.22 1.97
C ALA A 94 -7.46 -3.23 1.95
N GLY A 95 -6.23 -2.74 1.96
CA GLY A 95 -5.06 -3.57 2.19
C GLY A 95 -4.72 -3.58 3.67
N ASP A 96 -4.65 -4.75 4.28
CA ASP A 96 -4.23 -4.87 5.67
C ASP A 96 -2.71 -4.86 5.72
N PRO A 97 -2.10 -3.92 6.46
CA PRO A 97 -0.63 -3.82 6.54
C PRO A 97 0.06 -5.08 7.03
N ARG A 98 -0.66 -5.98 7.71
CA ARG A 98 -0.08 -7.21 8.23
C ARG A 98 -0.16 -8.37 7.25
N GLN A 99 -0.92 -8.23 6.17
CA GLN A 99 -1.08 -9.27 5.14
C GLN A 99 -0.25 -8.89 3.92
N PHE A 100 1.05 -9.04 4.03
CA PHE A 100 1.98 -8.53 3.02
C PHE A 100 2.78 -9.63 2.35
N ASP A 101 3.22 -9.34 1.13
CA ASP A 101 4.21 -10.11 0.39
C ASP A 101 5.18 -9.16 -0.29
N VAL A 102 6.44 -9.53 -0.35
CA VAL A 102 7.44 -8.83 -1.15
C VAL A 102 7.88 -9.77 -2.25
N VAL A 103 7.58 -9.41 -3.50
CA VAL A 103 7.85 -10.23 -4.68
C VAL A 103 8.66 -9.42 -5.67
N ASN A 104 9.86 -9.88 -5.98
CA ASN A 104 10.77 -9.17 -6.89
C ASN A 104 10.98 -7.71 -6.47
N GLY A 105 11.16 -7.48 -5.17
CA GLY A 105 11.39 -6.16 -4.62
C GLY A 105 10.15 -5.29 -4.51
N LYS A 106 8.96 -5.79 -4.83
CA LYS A 106 7.72 -5.02 -4.79
C LYS A 106 6.83 -5.49 -3.67
N LEU A 107 6.24 -4.55 -2.96
CA LEU A 107 5.38 -4.82 -1.80
C LEU A 107 3.93 -4.89 -2.24
N TYR A 108 3.24 -5.95 -1.82
CA TYR A 108 1.81 -6.15 -2.06
C TYR A 108 1.10 -6.38 -0.74
N LEU A 109 -0.06 -5.73 -0.56
CA LEU A 109 -0.91 -5.94 0.59
C LEU A 109 -2.19 -6.64 0.15
N ASN A 110 -2.82 -7.36 1.07
CA ASN A 110 -4.11 -7.98 0.82
C ASN A 110 -5.07 -7.68 1.98
N LEU A 111 -6.36 -7.86 1.75
CA LEU A 111 -7.40 -7.52 2.71
C LEU A 111 -7.35 -8.38 3.96
N SER A 112 -7.05 -9.66 3.79
CA SER A 112 -7.13 -10.64 4.87
C SER A 112 -6.20 -11.81 4.56
N ALA A 113 -6.00 -12.67 5.55
CA ALA A 113 -5.23 -13.90 5.33
C ALA A 113 -5.85 -14.77 4.24
N GLY A 114 -7.18 -14.79 4.18
CA GLY A 114 -7.89 -15.58 3.15
C GLY A 114 -7.68 -15.03 1.75
N THR A 115 -7.78 -13.72 1.56
CA THR A 115 -7.52 -13.13 0.25
C THR A 115 -6.05 -13.23 -0.14
N GLN A 116 -5.16 -13.13 0.83
CA GLN A 116 -3.73 -13.31 0.57
C GLN A 116 -3.44 -14.74 0.09
N ALA A 117 -4.05 -15.74 0.71
CA ALA A 117 -3.89 -17.12 0.31
C ALA A 117 -4.41 -17.34 -1.12
N SER A 118 -5.56 -16.75 -1.46
CA SER A 118 -6.12 -16.83 -2.80
C SER A 118 -5.22 -16.16 -3.83
N TRP A 119 -4.68 -14.99 -3.48
CA TRP A 119 -3.75 -14.26 -4.34
C TRP A 119 -2.48 -15.07 -4.60
N ARG A 120 -1.96 -15.73 -3.57
CA ARG A 120 -0.73 -16.53 -3.69
C ARG A 120 -0.88 -17.76 -4.58
N ARG A 121 -2.10 -18.29 -4.73
CA ARG A 121 -2.33 -19.46 -5.57
C ARG A 121 -2.00 -19.23 -7.05
N ASP A 122 -2.14 -17.99 -7.51
CA ASP A 122 -1.80 -17.63 -8.90
C ASP A 122 -1.12 -16.26 -8.87
N GLN A 123 -0.04 -16.15 -8.12
CA GLN A 123 0.60 -14.89 -7.84
C GLN A 123 1.02 -14.15 -9.11
N ALA A 124 1.65 -14.86 -10.06
CA ALA A 124 2.09 -14.24 -11.31
C ALA A 124 0.91 -13.71 -12.13
N GLY A 125 -0.16 -14.48 -12.24
CA GLY A 125 -1.36 -14.04 -12.95
C GLY A 125 -2.07 -12.89 -12.27
N MET A 126 -2.12 -12.92 -10.93
CA MET A 126 -2.71 -11.82 -10.15
C MET A 126 -1.95 -10.52 -10.34
N ILE A 127 -0.61 -10.58 -10.29
CA ILE A 127 0.23 -9.39 -10.51
C ILE A 127 0.01 -8.86 -11.92
N GLN A 128 -0.01 -9.73 -12.93
CA GLN A 128 -0.21 -9.32 -14.31
C GLN A 128 -1.56 -8.60 -14.48
N ARG A 129 -2.62 -9.16 -13.94
CA ARG A 129 -3.95 -8.54 -14.03
C ARG A 129 -4.04 -7.25 -13.22
N GLY A 130 -3.44 -7.24 -12.03
CA GLY A 130 -3.41 -6.05 -11.20
C GLY A 130 -2.68 -4.89 -11.88
N ASP A 131 -1.54 -5.16 -12.48
CA ASP A 131 -0.77 -4.14 -13.19
C ASP A 131 -1.55 -3.57 -14.37
N ARG A 132 -2.35 -4.39 -15.03
CA ARG A 132 -3.20 -3.95 -16.14
C ARG A 132 -4.38 -3.12 -15.67
N ASN A 133 -5.00 -3.52 -14.55
CA ASN A 133 -6.19 -2.87 -14.05
C ASN A 133 -5.90 -1.57 -13.29
N TRP A 134 -4.77 -1.51 -12.62
CA TRP A 134 -4.48 -0.41 -11.71
C TRP A 134 -4.59 0.99 -12.34
N PRO A 135 -3.97 1.26 -13.52
CA PRO A 135 -4.10 2.60 -14.10
C PRO A 135 -5.55 3.04 -14.32
N ARG A 136 -6.40 2.13 -14.73
CA ARG A 136 -7.82 2.45 -14.95
C ARG A 136 -8.54 2.78 -13.66
N LEU A 137 -8.19 2.11 -12.56
CA LEU A 137 -8.83 2.32 -11.27
C LEU A 137 -8.53 3.69 -10.70
N ILE A 138 -7.39 4.26 -11.03
CA ILE A 138 -7.00 5.61 -10.57
C ILE A 138 -7.14 6.65 -11.67
N GLY A 139 -7.81 6.31 -12.76
CA GLY A 139 -8.14 7.27 -13.81
C GLY A 139 -7.01 7.64 -14.77
N LYS A 140 -6.08 6.69 -14.97
CA LYS A 140 -4.95 6.93 -15.88
C LYS A 140 -4.92 6.04 -17.11
#